data_6127ea7e53fc0a1f6f1d1436dc901a00
#
_entry.id   6127ea7e53fc0a1f6f1d1436dc901a00
#
_cell.length_a   1.000
_cell.length_b   1.000
_cell.length_c   1.000
_cell.angle_alpha   90.00
_cell.angle_beta   90.00
_cell.angle_gamma   90.00
#
_symmetry.space_group_name_H-M   'P 1'
#
loop_
_entity.id
_entity.type
_entity.pdbx_description
1 polymer ?
#
loop_
_entity_poly.entity_id
_entity_poly.type
_entity_poly.pdbx_seq_one_letter_code
_entity_poly.pdbx_strand_id
1 'polypeptide(L)'
;MQIIQPHYHGIARTAQDYERMAMSGVVAVCEPAFWAGFDRKYPETFIDYFRQIGEFEPTRAADYGIRHFFWVAVNPKEAENPELSREVLKKFPDFFEMPNCLGVGETGLHKSTANEAMIFEEQVSLAVEHDQLILIHTPHLEDKTHGTRRILEILEGLPVDRNRVWIDHAEEHTIRPILDAGYWSGFTLYPITKCSPKRAVDMLEMYGRERILINSSADWGPSDPFTLQECVCEYRRRGNSLQDAMEIFYNNPVRFLGQNPKFDLPLLKVEEMREEADAAAEQPAEEPADRT
;
A
#
# COMPACT_ATOMS: atom_id res chain seq x y z
N MET A 1 8.26 -16.84 -4.94
CA MET A 1 8.78 -15.62 -4.27
C MET A 1 7.66 -15.05 -3.43
N GLN A 2 7.92 -14.68 -2.19
CA GLN A 2 6.94 -13.98 -1.35
C GLN A 2 6.75 -12.54 -1.84
N ILE A 3 5.51 -12.05 -1.77
CA ILE A 3 5.10 -10.72 -2.21
C ILE A 3 4.24 -10.07 -1.13
N ILE A 4 4.43 -8.80 -0.89
CA ILE A 4 3.55 -7.96 -0.07
C ILE A 4 2.81 -7.00 -1.00
N GLN A 5 1.49 -6.91 -0.84
CA GLN A 5 0.64 -5.89 -1.46
C GLN A 5 0.52 -4.70 -0.50
N PRO A 6 1.35 -3.66 -0.62
CA PRO A 6 1.38 -2.59 0.37
C PRO A 6 0.18 -1.63 0.28
N HIS A 7 -0.54 -1.65 -0.85
CA HIS A 7 -1.78 -0.91 -1.07
C HIS A 7 -2.75 -1.77 -1.89
N TYR A 8 -3.84 -2.19 -1.25
CA TYR A 8 -4.80 -3.17 -1.76
C TYR A 8 -6.17 -2.92 -1.14
N HIS A 9 -7.24 -3.02 -1.90
CA HIS A 9 -8.60 -2.84 -1.39
C HIS A 9 -9.36 -4.17 -1.35
N GLY A 10 -9.17 -4.93 -0.27
CA GLY A 10 -9.74 -6.25 -0.04
C GLY A 10 -11.26 -6.27 -0.05
N ILE A 11 -11.88 -5.19 0.44
CA ILE A 11 -13.34 -5.01 0.40
C ILE A 11 -13.92 -5.12 -1.02
N ALA A 12 -13.14 -4.84 -2.04
CA ALA A 12 -13.54 -4.94 -3.44
C ALA A 12 -13.26 -6.32 -4.06
N ARG A 13 -12.75 -7.28 -3.27
CA ARG A 13 -12.24 -8.58 -3.78
C ARG A 13 -13.04 -9.76 -3.27
N THR A 14 -12.98 -10.84 -4.05
CA THR A 14 -13.67 -12.09 -3.75
C THR A 14 -12.79 -13.09 -3.00
N ALA A 15 -13.38 -14.15 -2.48
CA ALA A 15 -12.66 -15.28 -1.89
C ALA A 15 -11.67 -15.92 -2.90
N GLN A 16 -12.08 -16.01 -4.18
CA GLN A 16 -11.21 -16.53 -5.24
C GLN A 16 -9.98 -15.67 -5.50
N ASP A 17 -10.08 -14.34 -5.31
CA ASP A 17 -8.92 -13.47 -5.42
C ASP A 17 -7.92 -13.74 -4.28
N TYR A 18 -8.39 -13.92 -3.05
CA TYR A 18 -7.53 -14.28 -1.91
C TYR A 18 -6.85 -15.64 -2.11
N GLU A 19 -7.61 -16.68 -2.53
CA GLU A 19 -7.06 -18.01 -2.83
C GLU A 19 -5.94 -17.93 -3.88
N ARG A 20 -6.19 -17.26 -5.00
CA ARG A 20 -5.21 -17.08 -6.07
C ARG A 20 -4.02 -16.23 -5.67
N MET A 21 -4.21 -15.19 -4.85
CA MET A 21 -3.11 -14.39 -4.31
C MET A 21 -2.21 -15.23 -3.41
N ALA A 22 -2.78 -16.03 -2.50
CA ALA A 22 -2.01 -16.96 -1.66
C ALA A 22 -1.19 -17.94 -2.51
N MET A 23 -1.83 -18.56 -3.53
CA MET A 23 -1.15 -19.48 -4.46
C MET A 23 -0.03 -18.78 -5.27
N SER A 24 -0.13 -17.49 -5.51
CA SER A 24 0.86 -16.71 -6.26
C SER A 24 1.94 -16.06 -5.37
N GLY A 25 1.95 -16.39 -4.07
CA GLY A 25 3.00 -15.98 -3.13
C GLY A 25 2.73 -14.68 -2.39
N VAL A 26 1.52 -14.13 -2.40
CA VAL A 26 1.15 -13.00 -1.56
C VAL A 26 1.03 -13.46 -0.11
N VAL A 27 1.80 -12.87 0.79
CA VAL A 27 1.84 -13.23 2.21
C VAL A 27 1.24 -12.16 3.12
N ALA A 28 1.14 -10.93 2.63
CA ALA A 28 0.51 -9.82 3.34
C ALA A 28 -0.13 -8.82 2.38
N VAL A 29 -1.22 -8.21 2.85
CA VAL A 29 -1.92 -7.12 2.18
C VAL A 29 -2.13 -5.97 3.16
N CYS A 30 -2.04 -4.73 2.69
CA CYS A 30 -2.33 -3.55 3.48
C CYS A 30 -3.45 -2.76 2.80
N GLU A 31 -4.55 -2.54 3.52
CA GLU A 31 -5.77 -1.92 3.00
C GLU A 31 -5.94 -0.51 3.54
N PRO A 32 -5.63 0.52 2.75
CA PRO A 32 -5.91 1.89 3.15
C PRO A 32 -7.40 2.20 3.03
N ALA A 33 -7.85 3.15 3.84
CA ALA A 33 -9.20 3.65 3.77
C ALA A 33 -9.51 4.22 2.39
N PHE A 34 -10.62 3.81 1.82
CA PHE A 34 -11.01 4.12 0.45
C PHE A 34 -12.39 4.79 0.38
N TRP A 35 -12.58 5.54 -0.69
CA TRP A 35 -13.83 6.17 -1.03
C TRP A 35 -14.96 5.16 -1.29
N ALA A 36 -16.15 5.46 -0.79
CA ALA A 36 -17.31 4.55 -0.88
C ALA A 36 -17.99 4.52 -2.26
N GLY A 37 -17.51 5.28 -3.24
CA GLY A 37 -18.19 5.44 -4.55
C GLY A 37 -19.22 6.58 -4.55
N PHE A 38 -19.49 7.18 -3.40
CA PHE A 38 -20.38 8.33 -3.19
C PHE A 38 -19.95 9.09 -1.94
N ASP A 39 -20.46 10.31 -1.76
CA ASP A 39 -20.15 11.13 -0.59
C ASP A 39 -20.90 10.60 0.65
N ARG A 40 -20.16 10.08 1.62
CA ARG A 40 -20.70 9.71 2.92
C ARG A 40 -21.23 10.96 3.63
N LYS A 41 -22.30 10.80 4.39
CA LYS A 41 -23.00 11.93 5.06
C LYS A 41 -22.88 11.88 6.58
N TYR A 42 -22.48 10.77 7.14
CA TYR A 42 -22.47 10.51 8.58
C TYR A 42 -21.14 9.94 9.02
N PRO A 43 -20.56 10.41 10.15
CA PRO A 43 -19.28 9.88 10.67
C PRO A 43 -19.34 8.36 10.90
N GLU A 44 -20.47 7.84 11.36
CA GLU A 44 -20.68 6.42 11.67
C GLU A 44 -20.41 5.53 10.46
N THR A 45 -20.69 5.99 9.24
CA THR A 45 -20.46 5.21 8.03
C THR A 45 -18.96 5.05 7.71
N PHE A 46 -18.11 5.99 8.14
CA PHE A 46 -16.67 5.84 8.11
C PHE A 46 -16.19 4.86 9.19
N ILE A 47 -16.73 4.99 10.39
CA ILE A 47 -16.35 4.14 11.53
C ILE A 47 -16.71 2.68 11.27
N ASP A 48 -17.91 2.38 10.76
CA ASP A 48 -18.31 1.02 10.39
C ASP A 48 -17.43 0.46 9.29
N TYR A 49 -17.03 1.29 8.31
CA TYR A 49 -16.10 0.88 7.28
C TYR A 49 -14.69 0.59 7.83
N PHE A 50 -14.16 1.43 8.72
CA PHE A 50 -12.86 1.17 9.36
C PHE A 50 -12.89 -0.12 10.20
N ARG A 51 -13.99 -0.39 10.88
CA ARG A 51 -14.18 -1.67 11.58
C ARG A 51 -14.23 -2.84 10.61
N GLN A 52 -14.89 -2.70 9.46
CA GLN A 52 -14.91 -3.75 8.45
C GLN A 52 -13.50 -4.11 7.98
N ILE A 53 -12.69 -3.11 7.58
CA ILE A 53 -11.32 -3.37 7.11
C ILE A 53 -10.34 -3.73 8.24
N GLY A 54 -10.63 -3.36 9.49
CA GLY A 54 -9.78 -3.63 10.65
C GLY A 54 -10.11 -4.93 11.40
N GLU A 55 -11.35 -5.39 11.37
CA GLU A 55 -11.83 -6.56 12.12
C GLU A 55 -12.20 -7.73 11.20
N PHE A 56 -12.97 -7.50 10.13
CA PHE A 56 -13.51 -8.56 9.28
C PHE A 56 -12.53 -8.99 8.17
N GLU A 57 -11.95 -8.06 7.43
CA GLU A 57 -11.01 -8.37 6.34
C GLU A 57 -9.78 -9.15 6.82
N PRO A 58 -9.19 -8.88 8.00
CA PRO A 58 -8.13 -9.74 8.55
C PRO A 58 -8.53 -11.19 8.70
N THR A 59 -9.76 -11.47 9.12
CA THR A 59 -10.27 -12.84 9.26
C THR A 59 -10.40 -13.52 7.90
N ARG A 60 -10.95 -12.81 6.89
CA ARG A 60 -11.03 -13.31 5.52
C ARG A 60 -9.67 -13.62 4.91
N ALA A 61 -8.69 -12.75 5.10
CA ALA A 61 -7.34 -12.93 4.58
C ALA A 61 -6.63 -14.11 5.28
N ALA A 62 -6.83 -14.26 6.59
CA ALA A 62 -6.23 -15.34 7.40
C ALA A 62 -6.68 -16.73 6.96
N ASP A 63 -7.91 -16.91 6.48
CA ASP A 63 -8.42 -18.17 5.92
C ASP A 63 -7.54 -18.69 4.75
N TYR A 64 -6.80 -17.79 4.09
CA TYR A 64 -5.88 -18.08 2.99
C TYR A 64 -4.39 -17.96 3.39
N GLY A 65 -4.08 -17.79 4.67
CA GLY A 65 -2.71 -17.63 5.16
C GLY A 65 -2.10 -16.26 4.82
N ILE A 66 -2.91 -15.27 4.46
CA ILE A 66 -2.48 -13.90 4.16
C ILE A 66 -2.69 -13.02 5.39
N ARG A 67 -1.67 -12.28 5.80
CA ARG A 67 -1.79 -11.27 6.86
C ARG A 67 -2.43 -10.01 6.31
N HIS A 68 -3.35 -9.42 7.05
CA HIS A 68 -4.05 -8.21 6.65
C HIS A 68 -3.79 -7.08 7.65
N PHE A 69 -3.39 -5.93 7.11
CA PHE A 69 -3.21 -4.68 7.84
C PHE A 69 -4.08 -3.60 7.21
N PHE A 70 -4.37 -2.54 7.96
CA PHE A 70 -5.22 -1.47 7.44
C PHE A 70 -4.73 -0.08 7.86
N TRP A 71 -5.32 0.94 7.24
CA TRP A 71 -5.10 2.34 7.52
C TRP A 71 -6.43 3.05 7.64
N VAL A 72 -6.49 4.15 8.40
CA VAL A 72 -7.67 5.00 8.49
C VAL A 72 -7.41 6.33 7.80
N ALA A 73 -8.41 6.85 7.10
CA ALA A 73 -8.36 8.20 6.51
C ALA A 73 -9.75 8.71 6.13
N VAL A 74 -9.88 10.03 6.06
CA VAL A 74 -10.85 10.64 5.17
C VAL A 74 -10.17 10.75 3.80
N ASN A 75 -10.61 9.91 2.84
CA ASN A 75 -10.06 9.91 1.50
C ASN A 75 -10.23 11.30 0.85
N PRO A 76 -9.27 11.80 0.05
CA PRO A 76 -9.40 13.14 -0.55
C PRO A 76 -10.68 13.34 -1.37
N LYS A 77 -11.25 12.29 -1.95
CA LYS A 77 -12.54 12.36 -2.66
C LYS A 77 -13.73 12.65 -1.74
N GLU A 78 -13.58 12.50 -0.42
CA GLU A 78 -14.61 12.72 0.59
C GLU A 78 -14.31 13.91 1.52
N ALA A 79 -13.22 14.65 1.26
CA ALA A 79 -12.74 15.73 2.13
C ALA A 79 -13.41 17.09 1.91
N GLU A 80 -14.40 17.18 1.01
CA GLU A 80 -15.09 18.45 0.70
C GLU A 80 -16.05 18.95 1.80
N ASN A 81 -16.29 18.12 2.82
CA ASN A 81 -17.03 18.53 4.02
C ASN A 81 -16.11 18.50 5.26
N PRO A 82 -15.42 19.63 5.58
CA PRO A 82 -14.48 19.67 6.68
C PRO A 82 -15.11 19.39 8.06
N GLU A 83 -16.37 19.75 8.28
CA GLU A 83 -17.06 19.50 9.55
C GLU A 83 -17.24 17.99 9.77
N LEU A 84 -17.76 17.29 8.77
CA LEU A 84 -17.87 15.82 8.78
C LEU A 84 -16.50 15.16 8.94
N SER A 85 -15.51 15.63 8.17
CA SER A 85 -14.15 15.08 8.24
C SER A 85 -13.58 15.17 9.64
N ARG A 86 -13.69 16.31 10.32
CA ARG A 86 -13.23 16.51 11.69
C ARG A 86 -13.91 15.61 12.71
N GLU A 87 -15.22 15.33 12.55
CA GLU A 87 -15.91 14.36 13.40
C GLU A 87 -15.36 12.95 13.23
N VAL A 88 -14.99 12.58 12.01
CA VAL A 88 -14.32 11.30 11.72
C VAL A 88 -12.91 11.26 12.32
N LEU A 89 -12.12 12.32 12.15
CA LEU A 89 -10.74 12.40 12.65
C LEU A 89 -10.66 12.21 14.17
N LYS A 90 -11.64 12.70 14.93
CA LYS A 90 -11.72 12.50 16.40
C LYS A 90 -11.72 11.02 16.81
N LYS A 91 -12.04 10.12 15.89
CA LYS A 91 -12.10 8.67 16.12
C LYS A 91 -10.84 7.91 15.71
N PHE A 92 -9.91 8.54 14.99
CA PHE A 92 -8.68 7.88 14.56
C PHE A 92 -7.86 7.29 15.70
N PRO A 93 -7.68 7.98 16.87
CA PRO A 93 -6.93 7.40 17.98
C PRO A 93 -7.46 6.04 18.43
N ASP A 94 -8.79 5.83 18.41
CA ASP A 94 -9.39 4.54 18.78
C ASP A 94 -8.90 3.40 17.85
N PHE A 95 -8.72 3.69 16.55
CA PHE A 95 -8.22 2.74 15.56
C PHE A 95 -6.70 2.57 15.62
N PHE A 96 -5.96 3.61 15.98
CA PHE A 96 -4.50 3.50 16.16
C PHE A 96 -4.12 2.49 17.24
N GLU A 97 -4.99 2.17 18.17
CA GLU A 97 -4.76 1.12 19.18
C GLU A 97 -4.99 -0.31 18.64
N MET A 98 -5.63 -0.48 17.49
CA MET A 98 -5.89 -1.80 16.92
C MET A 98 -4.58 -2.48 16.47
N PRO A 99 -4.43 -3.80 16.65
CA PRO A 99 -3.15 -4.51 16.47
C PRO A 99 -2.66 -4.58 15.02
N ASN A 100 -3.48 -4.22 14.05
CA ASN A 100 -3.19 -4.27 12.61
C ASN A 100 -3.37 -2.90 11.91
N CYS A 101 -3.62 -1.83 12.65
CA CYS A 101 -3.67 -0.47 12.09
C CYS A 101 -2.24 0.08 11.92
N LEU A 102 -1.90 0.49 10.69
CA LEU A 102 -0.56 0.99 10.35
C LEU A 102 -0.44 2.52 10.43
N GLY A 103 -1.56 3.24 10.37
CA GLY A 103 -1.54 4.70 10.43
C GLY A 103 -2.63 5.37 9.61
N VAL A 104 -2.29 6.51 9.00
CA VAL A 104 -3.23 7.35 8.23
C VAL A 104 -3.00 7.17 6.73
N GLY A 105 -4.04 6.75 6.00
CA GLY A 105 -4.00 6.55 4.55
C GLY A 105 -5.28 5.89 3.97
N GLU A 106 -5.68 6.23 2.76
CA GLU A 106 -5.17 7.24 1.84
C GLU A 106 -5.65 8.64 2.21
N THR A 107 -4.77 9.50 2.62
CA THR A 107 -5.02 10.95 2.70
C THR A 107 -4.33 11.67 1.54
N GLY A 108 -4.54 12.94 1.33
CA GLY A 108 -3.87 13.69 0.26
C GLY A 108 -4.79 14.57 -0.57
N LEU A 109 -4.52 14.66 -1.89
CA LEU A 109 -5.28 15.52 -2.81
C LEU A 109 -5.85 14.72 -3.98
N HIS A 110 -7.05 15.08 -4.42
CA HIS A 110 -7.70 14.54 -5.63
C HIS A 110 -7.97 15.63 -6.68
N LYS A 111 -8.60 16.73 -6.28
CA LYS A 111 -8.87 17.91 -7.12
C LYS A 111 -8.06 19.13 -6.69
N SER A 112 -7.24 18.97 -5.67
CA SER A 112 -6.40 20.02 -5.09
C SER A 112 -7.20 21.23 -4.57
N THR A 113 -8.39 20.99 -4.01
CA THR A 113 -9.24 22.05 -3.43
C THR A 113 -8.67 22.52 -2.10
N ALA A 114 -9.17 23.67 -1.61
CA ALA A 114 -8.78 24.19 -0.31
C ALA A 114 -9.25 23.29 0.84
N ASN A 115 -10.42 22.65 0.71
CA ASN A 115 -10.95 21.73 1.71
C ASN A 115 -10.10 20.44 1.78
N GLU A 116 -9.75 19.85 0.62
CA GLU A 116 -8.84 18.70 0.57
C GLU A 116 -7.50 19.02 1.23
N ALA A 117 -6.89 20.18 0.91
CA ALA A 117 -5.62 20.60 1.49
C ALA A 117 -5.70 20.76 3.01
N MET A 118 -6.75 21.42 3.51
CA MET A 118 -6.99 21.61 4.95
C MET A 118 -7.13 20.27 5.69
N ILE A 119 -7.97 19.38 5.18
CA ILE A 119 -8.19 18.06 5.81
C ILE A 119 -6.96 17.17 5.68
N PHE A 120 -6.19 17.29 4.60
CA PHE A 120 -4.90 16.63 4.46
C PHE A 120 -3.92 17.08 5.55
N GLU A 121 -3.75 18.39 5.77
CA GLU A 121 -2.88 18.94 6.82
C GLU A 121 -3.32 18.47 8.23
N GLU A 122 -4.63 18.45 8.51
CA GLU A 122 -5.16 17.98 9.79
C GLU A 122 -4.89 16.48 10.01
N GLN A 123 -5.04 15.66 8.98
CA GLN A 123 -4.74 14.22 9.04
C GLN A 123 -3.26 13.93 9.22
N VAL A 124 -2.39 14.64 8.50
CA VAL A 124 -0.93 14.51 8.65
C VAL A 124 -0.50 14.93 10.06
N SER A 125 -1.02 16.05 10.57
CA SER A 125 -0.72 16.54 11.93
C SER A 125 -1.12 15.51 12.98
N LEU A 126 -2.31 14.91 12.86
CA LEU A 126 -2.78 13.88 13.77
C LEU A 126 -1.90 12.61 13.70
N ALA A 127 -1.49 12.21 12.50
CA ALA A 127 -0.58 11.08 12.32
C ALA A 127 0.78 11.32 13.00
N VAL A 128 1.34 12.53 12.88
CA VAL A 128 2.59 12.93 13.56
C VAL A 128 2.42 12.91 15.06
N GLU A 129 1.33 13.48 15.60
CA GLU A 129 1.03 13.51 17.04
C GLU A 129 0.99 12.10 17.66
N HIS A 130 0.48 11.14 16.91
CA HIS A 130 0.32 9.74 17.36
C HIS A 130 1.40 8.78 16.84
N ASP A 131 2.51 9.29 16.29
CA ASP A 131 3.63 8.49 15.76
C ASP A 131 3.17 7.43 14.73
N GLN A 132 2.27 7.80 13.81
CA GLN A 132 1.71 6.90 12.79
C GLN A 132 2.44 7.03 11.45
N LEU A 133 2.41 5.96 10.63
CA LEU A 133 2.83 6.02 9.23
C LEU A 133 1.80 6.81 8.41
N ILE A 134 2.24 7.38 7.30
CA ILE A 134 1.39 8.20 6.42
C ILE A 134 1.46 7.69 4.99
N LEU A 135 0.30 7.35 4.41
CA LEU A 135 0.13 6.99 3.01
C LEU A 135 -0.67 8.08 2.28
N ILE A 136 -0.05 8.67 1.26
CA ILE A 136 -0.58 9.84 0.57
C ILE A 136 -1.01 9.48 -0.85
N HIS A 137 -2.27 9.79 -1.15
CA HIS A 137 -2.86 9.77 -2.48
C HIS A 137 -2.49 11.03 -3.26
N THR A 138 -2.03 10.86 -4.50
CA THR A 138 -1.79 11.98 -5.44
C THR A 138 -2.88 12.04 -6.50
N PRO A 139 -3.24 13.25 -7.00
CA PRO A 139 -4.20 13.40 -8.09
C PRO A 139 -3.84 12.58 -9.33
N HIS A 140 -4.82 12.35 -10.20
CA HIS A 140 -4.65 11.60 -11.45
C HIS A 140 -4.56 12.53 -12.66
N LEU A 141 -4.02 12.01 -13.78
CA LEU A 141 -4.03 12.64 -15.10
C LEU A 141 -3.41 14.06 -15.09
N GLU A 142 -4.13 15.03 -15.62
CA GLU A 142 -3.66 16.41 -15.81
C GLU A 142 -3.25 17.12 -14.52
N ASP A 143 -3.86 16.78 -13.39
CA ASP A 143 -3.52 17.37 -12.10
C ASP A 143 -2.33 16.70 -11.39
N LYS A 144 -1.80 15.62 -11.94
CA LYS A 144 -0.74 14.80 -11.30
C LYS A 144 0.45 15.66 -10.85
N THR A 145 1.04 16.42 -11.75
CA THR A 145 2.24 17.23 -11.46
C THR A 145 1.94 18.37 -10.50
N HIS A 146 0.81 19.06 -10.69
CA HIS A 146 0.41 20.19 -9.85
C HIS A 146 0.09 19.70 -8.43
N GLY A 147 -0.74 18.67 -8.31
CA GLY A 147 -1.14 18.12 -7.02
C GLY A 147 0.02 17.50 -6.25
N THR A 148 0.93 16.79 -6.92
CA THR A 148 2.14 16.27 -6.27
C THR A 148 3.01 17.39 -5.72
N ARG A 149 3.21 18.48 -6.47
CA ARG A 149 3.95 19.65 -5.99
C ARG A 149 3.25 20.26 -4.78
N ARG A 150 1.94 20.42 -4.84
CA ARG A 150 1.15 20.97 -3.73
C ARG A 150 1.26 20.13 -2.46
N ILE A 151 1.24 18.78 -2.60
CA ILE A 151 1.47 17.85 -1.48
C ILE A 151 2.85 18.09 -0.87
N LEU A 152 3.90 18.18 -1.69
CA LEU A 152 5.27 18.43 -1.20
C LEU A 152 5.40 19.77 -0.47
N GLU A 153 4.77 20.83 -0.99
CA GLU A 153 4.73 22.16 -0.35
C GLU A 153 4.04 22.10 1.03
N ILE A 154 2.92 21.40 1.14
CA ILE A 154 2.20 21.22 2.42
C ILE A 154 3.07 20.45 3.40
N LEU A 155 3.66 19.33 2.99
CA LEU A 155 4.51 18.51 3.85
C LEU A 155 5.78 19.24 4.32
N GLU A 156 6.32 20.17 3.52
CA GLU A 156 7.47 20.98 3.92
C GLU A 156 7.13 21.92 5.09
N GLY A 157 5.88 22.33 5.22
CA GLY A 157 5.38 23.16 6.34
C GLY A 157 5.06 22.37 7.60
N LEU A 158 5.14 21.03 7.61
CA LEU A 158 4.75 20.17 8.71
C LEU A 158 5.96 19.41 9.30
N PRO A 159 5.97 19.10 10.60
CA PRO A 159 7.09 18.43 11.26
C PRO A 159 7.09 16.91 11.02
N VAL A 160 7.00 16.49 9.76
CA VAL A 160 6.95 15.07 9.39
C VAL A 160 8.34 14.43 9.35
N ASP A 161 8.47 13.19 9.82
CA ASP A 161 9.60 12.35 9.48
C ASP A 161 9.38 11.80 8.06
N ARG A 162 10.21 12.26 7.13
CA ARG A 162 10.11 11.89 5.70
C ARG A 162 10.25 10.38 5.47
N ASN A 163 10.94 9.66 6.36
CA ASN A 163 11.06 8.21 6.27
C ASN A 163 9.73 7.50 6.55
N ARG A 164 8.81 8.13 7.26
CA ARG A 164 7.51 7.59 7.67
C ARG A 164 6.36 8.00 6.74
N VAL A 165 6.69 8.66 5.62
CA VAL A 165 5.71 9.14 4.63
C VAL A 165 5.94 8.45 3.29
N TRP A 166 4.89 7.87 2.77
CA TRP A 166 4.82 7.27 1.45
C TRP A 166 3.85 8.05 0.56
N ILE A 167 4.37 8.60 -0.55
CA ILE A 167 3.58 9.32 -1.58
C ILE A 167 3.33 8.35 -2.73
N ASP A 168 2.08 7.90 -2.85
CA ASP A 168 1.67 6.88 -3.81
C ASP A 168 1.16 7.46 -5.14
N HIS A 169 0.98 6.56 -6.11
CA HIS A 169 0.55 6.84 -7.47
C HIS A 169 1.51 7.73 -8.26
N ALA A 170 2.81 7.68 -7.95
CA ALA A 170 3.83 8.39 -8.72
C ALA A 170 3.94 7.87 -10.15
N GLU A 171 4.35 8.75 -11.04
CA GLU A 171 4.60 8.50 -12.46
C GLU A 171 5.92 9.15 -12.86
N GLU A 172 6.32 9.00 -14.14
CA GLU A 172 7.62 9.45 -14.68
C GLU A 172 7.97 10.91 -14.34
N HIS A 173 6.96 11.77 -14.24
CA HIS A 173 7.16 13.22 -13.99
C HIS A 173 7.15 13.59 -12.49
N THR A 174 6.73 12.68 -11.63
CA THR A 174 6.54 12.96 -10.20
C THR A 174 7.45 12.16 -9.27
N ILE A 175 7.98 11.01 -9.73
CA ILE A 175 8.86 10.17 -8.91
C ILE A 175 10.11 10.92 -8.45
N ARG A 176 10.80 11.64 -9.36
CA ARG A 176 12.05 12.33 -9.04
C ARG A 176 11.89 13.39 -7.94
N PRO A 177 10.93 14.32 -8.03
CA PRO A 177 10.65 15.28 -6.96
C PRO A 177 10.35 14.63 -5.62
N ILE A 178 9.62 13.51 -5.59
CA ILE A 178 9.28 12.79 -4.36
C ILE A 178 10.55 12.20 -3.70
N LEU A 179 11.37 11.49 -4.48
CA LEU A 179 12.59 10.88 -3.98
C LEU A 179 13.63 11.92 -3.55
N ASP A 180 13.81 13.00 -4.32
CA ASP A 180 14.74 14.10 -4.00
C ASP A 180 14.31 14.85 -2.73
N ALA A 181 13.02 14.93 -2.44
CA ALA A 181 12.49 15.43 -1.18
C ALA A 181 12.68 14.45 0.00
N GLY A 182 13.17 13.23 -0.24
CA GLY A 182 13.49 12.23 0.78
C GLY A 182 12.30 11.37 1.24
N TYR A 183 11.17 11.38 0.55
CA TYR A 183 10.01 10.55 0.83
C TYR A 183 10.10 9.17 0.15
N TRP A 184 9.27 8.23 0.58
CA TRP A 184 9.01 7.00 -0.15
C TRP A 184 8.06 7.29 -1.31
N SER A 185 8.33 6.68 -2.47
CA SER A 185 7.49 6.83 -3.67
C SER A 185 6.78 5.52 -4.00
N GLY A 186 5.52 5.58 -4.43
CA GLY A 186 4.76 4.42 -4.82
C GLY A 186 4.32 4.41 -6.28
N PHE A 187 4.37 3.23 -6.91
CA PHE A 187 3.78 3.00 -8.22
C PHE A 187 2.56 2.10 -8.08
N THR A 188 1.43 2.57 -8.58
CA THR A 188 0.23 1.75 -8.63
C THR A 188 0.04 1.19 -10.03
N LEU A 189 0.04 -0.12 -10.12
CA LEU A 189 -0.17 -0.85 -11.36
C LEU A 189 -1.67 -0.89 -11.69
N TYR A 190 -2.13 0.10 -12.44
CA TYR A 190 -3.54 0.30 -12.73
C TYR A 190 -3.71 0.75 -14.17
N PRO A 191 -4.52 0.07 -14.99
CA PRO A 191 -4.66 0.41 -16.40
C PRO A 191 -5.27 1.81 -16.59
N ILE A 192 -4.84 2.49 -17.66
CA ILE A 192 -5.33 3.79 -18.13
C ILE A 192 -4.91 4.97 -17.26
N THR A 193 -5.23 4.96 -15.96
CA THR A 193 -5.11 6.15 -15.10
C THR A 193 -3.83 6.23 -14.29
N LYS A 194 -3.02 5.18 -14.27
CA LYS A 194 -1.77 5.12 -13.50
C LYS A 194 -0.67 4.42 -14.33
N CYS A 195 -0.03 3.40 -13.80
CA CYS A 195 1.17 2.80 -14.36
C CYS A 195 0.92 1.36 -14.85
N SER A 196 1.51 0.97 -15.98
CA SER A 196 1.59 -0.42 -16.39
C SER A 196 2.82 -1.11 -15.78
N PRO A 197 2.86 -2.47 -15.68
CA PRO A 197 4.06 -3.19 -15.27
C PRO A 197 5.32 -2.80 -16.05
N LYS A 198 5.19 -2.59 -17.37
CA LYS A 198 6.29 -2.16 -18.23
C LYS A 198 6.83 -0.78 -17.84
N ARG A 199 5.95 0.22 -17.66
CA ARG A 199 6.33 1.57 -17.23
C ARG A 199 6.95 1.56 -15.82
N ALA A 200 6.44 0.74 -14.91
CA ALA A 200 7.02 0.60 -13.57
C ALA A 200 8.46 0.09 -13.66
N VAL A 201 8.73 -0.92 -14.50
CA VAL A 201 10.08 -1.42 -14.70
C VAL A 201 10.98 -0.38 -15.38
N ASP A 202 10.48 0.39 -16.37
CA ASP A 202 11.22 1.50 -16.98
C ASP A 202 11.66 2.52 -15.90
N MET A 203 10.77 2.86 -14.96
CA MET A 203 11.09 3.78 -13.85
C MET A 203 12.08 3.17 -12.84
N LEU A 204 11.96 1.87 -12.51
CA LEU A 204 12.92 1.17 -11.66
C LEU A 204 14.33 1.15 -12.26
N GLU A 205 14.45 0.92 -13.57
CA GLU A 205 15.73 0.94 -14.29
C GLU A 205 16.33 2.35 -14.38
N MET A 206 15.49 3.38 -14.41
CA MET A 206 15.91 4.78 -14.52
C MET A 206 16.28 5.40 -13.16
N TYR A 207 15.50 5.13 -12.11
CA TYR A 207 15.62 5.81 -10.82
C TYR A 207 16.15 4.93 -9.69
N GLY A 208 16.37 3.64 -9.96
CA GLY A 208 16.74 2.66 -8.94
C GLY A 208 15.52 2.09 -8.21
N ARG A 209 15.79 1.34 -7.15
CA ARG A 209 14.76 0.62 -6.37
C ARG A 209 14.61 1.10 -4.93
N GLU A 210 15.49 1.97 -4.48
CA GLU A 210 15.50 2.45 -3.10
C GLU A 210 14.28 3.34 -2.83
N ARG A 211 13.61 3.13 -1.69
CA ARG A 211 12.42 3.87 -1.27
C ARG A 211 11.26 3.83 -2.29
N ILE A 212 11.17 2.73 -3.04
CA ILE A 212 10.07 2.51 -3.99
C ILE A 212 9.22 1.36 -3.50
N LEU A 213 7.90 1.59 -3.47
CA LEU A 213 6.86 0.61 -3.22
C LEU A 213 6.01 0.42 -4.48
N ILE A 214 5.65 -0.82 -4.79
CA ILE A 214 4.79 -1.13 -5.93
C ILE A 214 3.54 -1.83 -5.43
N ASN A 215 2.39 -1.41 -5.93
CA ASN A 215 1.09 -1.92 -5.50
C ASN A 215 0.12 -2.05 -6.67
N SER A 216 -0.99 -2.75 -6.44
CA SER A 216 -2.06 -2.92 -7.42
C SER A 216 -3.24 -1.98 -7.17
N SER A 217 -3.36 -1.38 -5.98
CA SER A 217 -4.58 -0.77 -5.48
C SER A 217 -5.76 -1.76 -5.44
N ALA A 218 -5.99 -2.51 -6.50
CA ALA A 218 -6.96 -3.60 -6.64
C ALA A 218 -8.37 -3.25 -6.12
N ASP A 219 -8.82 -2.02 -6.41
CA ASP A 219 -10.16 -1.53 -6.05
C ASP A 219 -11.25 -2.16 -6.95
N TRP A 220 -12.47 -1.66 -6.89
CA TRP A 220 -13.60 -2.12 -7.72
C TRP A 220 -13.57 -1.67 -9.19
N GLY A 221 -12.58 -0.83 -9.57
CA GLY A 221 -12.37 -0.43 -10.95
C GLY A 221 -11.69 -1.52 -11.78
N PRO A 222 -11.22 -1.21 -12.99
CA PRO A 222 -10.55 -2.17 -13.87
C PRO A 222 -9.12 -2.48 -13.39
N SER A 223 -8.97 -2.92 -12.16
CA SER A 223 -7.71 -3.29 -11.52
C SER A 223 -7.60 -4.81 -11.36
N ASP A 224 -6.37 -5.30 -11.36
CA ASP A 224 -6.07 -6.72 -11.20
C ASP A 224 -5.14 -6.92 -9.99
N PRO A 225 -5.50 -7.72 -8.98
CA PRO A 225 -4.65 -8.01 -7.84
C PRO A 225 -3.36 -8.77 -8.18
N PHE A 226 -3.23 -9.25 -9.42
CA PHE A 226 -2.05 -10.01 -9.91
C PHE A 226 -1.05 -9.17 -10.70
N THR A 227 -1.24 -7.87 -10.85
CA THR A 227 -0.33 -6.99 -11.58
C THR A 227 1.07 -6.91 -10.97
N LEU A 228 1.24 -7.18 -9.65
CA LEU A 228 2.56 -7.27 -9.05
C LEU A 228 3.33 -8.47 -9.61
N GLN A 229 2.68 -9.63 -9.76
CA GLN A 229 3.29 -10.82 -10.35
C GLN A 229 3.66 -10.58 -11.83
N GLU A 230 2.81 -9.86 -12.57
CA GLU A 230 3.12 -9.44 -13.94
C GLU A 230 4.35 -8.51 -13.97
N CYS A 231 4.44 -7.58 -13.03
CA CYS A 231 5.58 -6.67 -12.91
C CYS A 231 6.88 -7.43 -12.55
N VAL A 232 6.81 -8.41 -11.65
CA VAL A 232 7.93 -9.33 -11.35
C VAL A 232 8.35 -10.07 -12.62
N CYS A 233 7.41 -10.62 -13.39
CA CYS A 233 7.70 -11.32 -14.64
C CYS A 233 8.38 -10.38 -15.66
N GLU A 234 7.87 -9.16 -15.84
CA GLU A 234 8.47 -8.15 -16.73
C GLU A 234 9.89 -7.79 -16.29
N TYR A 235 10.09 -7.52 -14.99
CA TYR A 235 11.38 -7.20 -14.40
C TYR A 235 12.41 -8.31 -14.63
N ARG A 236 12.01 -9.56 -14.38
CA ARG A 236 12.84 -10.75 -14.61
C ARG A 236 13.13 -11.00 -16.10
N ARG A 237 12.14 -10.80 -16.96
CA ARG A 237 12.29 -10.95 -18.43
C ARG A 237 13.33 -9.99 -19.00
N ARG A 238 13.55 -8.83 -18.39
CA ARG A 238 14.60 -7.88 -18.77
C ARG A 238 15.98 -8.23 -18.24
N GLY A 239 16.14 -9.35 -17.53
CA GLY A 239 17.43 -9.84 -17.04
C GLY A 239 17.77 -9.37 -15.62
N ASN A 240 16.90 -8.63 -14.96
CA ASN A 240 17.10 -8.22 -13.56
C ASN A 240 17.06 -9.43 -12.61
N SER A 241 17.78 -9.36 -11.48
CA SER A 241 17.92 -10.49 -10.56
C SER A 241 16.66 -10.81 -9.76
N LEU A 242 16.51 -12.06 -9.30
CA LEU A 242 15.45 -12.44 -8.35
C LEU A 242 15.63 -11.72 -7.01
N GLN A 243 16.89 -11.51 -6.60
CA GLN A 243 17.21 -10.77 -5.39
C GLN A 243 16.69 -9.33 -5.45
N ASP A 244 16.90 -8.63 -6.58
CA ASP A 244 16.37 -7.28 -6.76
C ASP A 244 14.85 -7.26 -6.78
N ALA A 245 14.22 -8.27 -7.38
CA ALA A 245 12.76 -8.41 -7.30
C ALA A 245 12.28 -8.60 -5.85
N MET A 246 12.97 -9.42 -5.05
CA MET A 246 12.67 -9.55 -3.61
C MET A 246 12.81 -8.23 -2.86
N GLU A 247 13.85 -7.45 -3.15
CA GLU A 247 14.04 -6.13 -2.54
C GLU A 247 12.83 -5.22 -2.79
N ILE A 248 12.34 -5.21 -4.03
CA ILE A 248 11.25 -4.31 -4.44
C ILE A 248 9.89 -4.77 -3.90
N PHE A 249 9.55 -6.06 -4.07
CA PHE A 249 8.20 -6.56 -3.85
C PHE A 249 7.97 -7.16 -2.45
N TYR A 250 9.04 -7.26 -1.64
CA TYR A 250 8.94 -7.75 -0.28
C TYR A 250 9.73 -6.87 0.71
N ASN A 251 11.06 -6.73 0.55
CA ASN A 251 11.90 -6.08 1.55
C ASN A 251 11.64 -4.56 1.67
N ASN A 252 11.38 -3.85 0.58
CA ASN A 252 11.00 -2.45 0.65
C ASN A 252 9.69 -2.23 1.39
N PRO A 253 8.58 -2.97 1.10
CA PRO A 253 7.41 -2.98 1.96
C PRO A 253 7.71 -3.23 3.43
N VAL A 254 8.54 -4.25 3.76
CA VAL A 254 8.92 -4.52 5.15
C VAL A 254 9.68 -3.36 5.78
N ARG A 255 10.63 -2.73 5.07
CA ARG A 255 11.39 -1.57 5.60
C ARG A 255 10.50 -0.37 5.87
N PHE A 256 9.52 -0.11 5.03
CA PHE A 256 8.60 1.01 5.25
C PHE A 256 7.56 0.69 6.33
N LEU A 257 6.82 -0.41 6.17
CA LEU A 257 5.71 -0.77 7.04
C LEU A 257 6.18 -1.22 8.43
N GLY A 258 7.32 -1.89 8.52
CA GLY A 258 7.93 -2.35 9.77
C GLY A 258 8.46 -1.22 10.68
N GLN A 259 8.40 0.05 10.24
CA GLN A 259 8.57 1.19 11.14
C GLN A 259 7.39 1.34 12.12
N ASN A 260 6.24 0.71 11.83
CA ASN A 260 5.18 0.48 12.80
C ASN A 260 5.37 -0.93 13.39
N PRO A 261 5.53 -1.08 14.71
CA PRO A 261 5.83 -2.37 15.36
C PRO A 261 4.73 -3.43 15.18
N LYS A 262 3.54 -3.05 14.73
CA LYS A 262 2.45 -3.97 14.41
C LYS A 262 2.72 -4.77 13.13
N PHE A 263 3.57 -4.24 12.24
CA PHE A 263 4.00 -4.92 11.03
C PHE A 263 5.33 -5.63 11.30
N ASP A 264 5.27 -6.88 11.71
CA ASP A 264 6.38 -7.67 12.25
C ASP A 264 6.90 -8.76 11.28
N LEU A 265 6.70 -8.59 9.97
CA LEU A 265 7.28 -9.49 8.98
C LEU A 265 8.80 -9.27 8.89
N PRO A 266 9.61 -10.37 8.87
CA PRO A 266 11.06 -10.27 8.80
C PRO A 266 11.53 -9.86 7.38
N LEU A 267 12.70 -9.25 7.29
CA LEU A 267 13.40 -9.11 6.00
C LEU A 267 13.85 -10.48 5.49
N LEU A 268 13.68 -10.72 4.20
CA LEU A 268 14.17 -11.93 3.55
C LEU A 268 15.63 -11.75 3.11
N LYS A 269 16.47 -12.76 3.37
CA LYS A 269 17.83 -12.87 2.85
C LYS A 269 17.88 -13.99 1.80
N VAL A 270 18.55 -13.73 0.68
CA VAL A 270 18.66 -14.69 -0.42
C VAL A 270 19.38 -15.97 -0.01
N GLU A 271 20.34 -15.87 0.89
CA GLU A 271 21.12 -17.00 1.40
C GLU A 271 20.22 -17.98 2.16
N GLU A 272 19.37 -17.48 3.05
CA GLU A 272 18.42 -18.28 3.82
C GLU A 272 17.42 -19.03 2.92
N MET A 273 16.95 -18.37 1.83
CA MET A 273 16.03 -19.01 0.88
C MET A 273 16.69 -20.12 0.03
N ARG A 274 17.99 -20.01 -0.24
CA ARG A 274 18.72 -21.09 -0.94
C ARG A 274 18.91 -22.29 -0.03
N GLU A 275 19.28 -22.08 1.22
CA GLU A 275 19.40 -23.12 2.22
C GLU A 275 18.09 -23.87 2.46
N GLU A 276 16.96 -23.14 2.55
CA GLU A 276 15.63 -23.74 2.66
C GLU A 276 15.23 -24.54 1.41
N ALA A 277 15.52 -24.03 0.23
CA ALA A 277 15.24 -24.71 -1.04
C ALA A 277 16.10 -25.97 -1.22
N ASP A 278 17.36 -25.91 -0.86
CA ASP A 278 18.27 -27.04 -0.90
C ASP A 278 17.88 -28.10 0.15
N ALA A 279 17.53 -27.69 1.37
CA ALA A 279 17.04 -28.59 2.41
C ALA A 279 15.69 -29.26 2.03
N ALA A 280 14.80 -28.54 1.35
CA ALA A 280 13.55 -29.10 0.85
C ALA A 280 13.76 -30.09 -0.31
N ALA A 281 14.78 -29.86 -1.12
CA ALA A 281 15.15 -30.77 -2.22
C ALA A 281 15.85 -32.06 -1.74
N GLU A 282 16.47 -32.03 -0.58
CA GLU A 282 17.13 -33.18 0.05
C GLU A 282 16.17 -34.08 0.87
N GLN A 283 14.93 -33.63 1.13
CA GLN A 283 13.94 -34.49 1.80
C GLN A 283 13.47 -35.57 0.82
N PRO A 284 13.61 -36.89 1.19
CA PRO A 284 13.13 -37.97 0.35
C PRO A 284 11.61 -37.84 0.20
N ALA A 285 11.11 -37.97 -1.06
CA ALA A 285 9.68 -38.02 -1.31
C ALA A 285 9.05 -39.10 -0.41
N GLU A 286 8.10 -38.73 0.45
CA GLU A 286 7.31 -39.71 1.19
C GLU A 286 6.63 -40.65 0.18
N GLU A 287 6.93 -41.92 0.25
CA GLU A 287 6.24 -42.93 -0.54
C GLU A 287 4.72 -42.82 -0.25
N PRO A 288 3.89 -42.78 -1.28
CA PRO A 288 2.45 -42.71 -1.07
C PRO A 288 2.02 -43.95 -0.28
N ALA A 289 1.42 -43.75 0.91
CA ALA A 289 0.86 -44.81 1.70
C ALA A 289 -0.08 -45.67 0.86
N ASP A 290 0.25 -46.94 0.72
CA ASP A 290 -0.51 -47.95 -0.03
C ASP A 290 -1.95 -47.97 0.51
N ARG A 291 -2.90 -47.47 -0.26
CA ARG A 291 -4.32 -47.55 0.08
C ARG A 291 -4.84 -48.91 -0.38
N THR A 292 -4.69 -49.91 0.50
CA THR A 292 -5.46 -51.16 0.42
C THR A 292 -6.86 -51.00 0.96
#